data_80ddfc15a87dfef36b42bca84d3a56a9
#
_entry.id   80ddfc15a87dfef36b42bca84d3a56a9
#
_cell.length_a   1.000
_cell.length_b   1.000
_cell.length_c   1.000
_cell.angle_alpha   90.00
_cell.angle_beta   90.00
_cell.angle_gamma   90.00
#
_symmetry.space_group_name_H-M   'P 1'
#
loop_
_entity.id
_entity.type
_entity.pdbx_description
1 polymer ?
#
loop_
_entity_poly.entity_id
_entity_poly.type
_entity_poly.pdbx_seq_one_letter_code
_entity_poly.pdbx_strand_id
1 'polypeptide(L)'
;MHQFSFMKKEELKKYLYFSSIHDSIIERVQYDNSKDILTLRIYNPIDRVHYQMTFAGIRMMLFINGYKWGNDNSISSLTVEENCEKIKALYEPGMDSPKKYLYLVFQMFSGNELHILLDELSIEEKEK
;
A
#
# COMPACT_ATOMS: atom_id res chain seq x y z
N MET A 1 3.07 11.94 12.27
CA MET A 1 2.34 10.79 11.68
C MET A 1 1.19 11.28 10.83
N HIS A 2 1.08 10.77 9.62
CA HIS A 2 -0.02 11.10 8.70
C HIS A 2 -1.03 9.96 8.70
N GLN A 3 -2.30 10.30 8.82
CA GLN A 3 -3.38 9.30 8.84
C GLN A 3 -4.37 9.57 7.72
N PHE A 4 -4.76 8.52 7.01
CA PHE A 4 -5.63 8.61 5.86
C PHE A 4 -6.71 7.54 5.91
N SER A 5 -7.91 7.91 5.47
CA SER A 5 -9.03 7.01 5.26
C SER A 5 -9.63 7.31 3.89
N PHE A 6 -10.71 6.63 3.53
CA PHE A 6 -11.38 6.90 2.26
C PHE A 6 -11.76 8.38 2.11
N MET A 7 -12.21 9.01 3.20
CA MET A 7 -12.60 10.42 3.18
C MET A 7 -11.44 11.36 2.88
N LYS A 8 -10.20 10.90 3.13
CA LYS A 8 -8.98 11.68 2.91
C LYS A 8 -8.17 11.16 1.73
N LYS A 9 -8.78 10.42 0.82
CA LYS A 9 -8.06 9.80 -0.29
C LYS A 9 -7.34 10.80 -1.19
N GLU A 10 -7.90 11.97 -1.39
CA GLU A 10 -7.26 12.99 -2.22
C GLU A 10 -6.03 13.58 -1.52
N GLU A 11 -6.09 13.73 -0.20
CA GLU A 11 -4.92 14.14 0.58
C GLU A 11 -3.82 13.09 0.52
N LEU A 12 -4.22 11.80 0.55
CA LEU A 12 -3.26 10.70 0.43
C LEU A 12 -2.59 10.71 -0.94
N LYS A 13 -3.35 10.91 -2.03
CA LYS A 13 -2.78 11.00 -3.37
C LYS A 13 -1.74 12.11 -3.45
N LYS A 14 -2.04 13.26 -2.87
CA LYS A 14 -1.12 14.40 -2.84
C LYS A 14 0.13 14.08 -2.03
N TYR A 15 -0.04 13.44 -0.86
CA TYR A 15 1.07 13.03 -0.03
C TYR A 15 2.01 12.09 -0.79
N LEU A 16 1.45 11.07 -1.44
CA LEU A 16 2.23 10.09 -2.18
C LEU A 16 2.96 10.72 -3.37
N TYR A 17 2.34 11.68 -4.03
CA TYR A 17 2.96 12.38 -5.15
C TYR A 17 4.26 13.10 -4.73
N PHE A 18 4.26 13.72 -3.56
CA PHE A 18 5.41 14.46 -3.06
C PHE A 18 6.37 13.62 -2.21
N SER A 19 6.01 12.38 -1.93
CA SER A 19 6.85 11.50 -1.12
C SER A 19 7.92 10.81 -1.98
N SER A 20 8.90 10.20 -1.30
CA SER A 20 9.92 9.39 -1.95
C SER A 20 9.59 7.89 -1.89
N ILE A 21 8.34 7.53 -1.66
CA ILE A 21 7.93 6.12 -1.56
C ILE A 21 8.17 5.39 -2.89
N HIS A 22 7.85 6.03 -4.02
CA HIS A 22 8.30 5.50 -5.31
C HIS A 22 9.83 5.55 -5.35
N ASP A 23 10.45 4.61 -6.00
CA ASP A 23 11.90 4.41 -6.03
C ASP A 23 12.49 3.99 -4.68
N SER A 24 11.65 3.65 -3.72
CA SER A 24 12.08 3.12 -2.43
C SER A 24 12.06 1.59 -2.44
N ILE A 25 12.70 1.01 -1.44
CA ILE A 25 12.81 -0.43 -1.28
C ILE A 25 11.92 -0.87 -0.12
N ILE A 26 11.14 -1.93 -0.32
CA ILE A 26 10.40 -2.54 0.78
C ILE A 26 11.39 -3.41 1.54
N GLU A 27 11.72 -3.00 2.76
CA GLU A 27 12.68 -3.72 3.60
C GLU A 27 12.02 -4.82 4.42
N ARG A 28 10.79 -4.61 4.84
CA ARG A 28 10.12 -5.54 5.74
C ARG A 28 8.61 -5.50 5.55
N VAL A 29 8.02 -6.69 5.54
CA VAL A 29 6.55 -6.86 5.52
C VAL A 29 6.20 -7.67 6.77
N GLN A 30 5.28 -7.18 7.57
CA GLN A 30 4.85 -7.85 8.79
C GLN A 30 3.34 -7.76 8.94
N TYR A 31 2.68 -8.90 9.00
CA TYR A 31 1.24 -8.97 9.19
C TYR A 31 0.92 -9.57 10.56
N ASP A 32 0.13 -8.85 11.35
CA ASP A 32 -0.36 -9.34 12.64
C ASP A 32 -1.81 -9.77 12.46
N ASN A 33 -2.01 -11.07 12.40
CA ASN A 33 -3.33 -11.66 12.18
C ASN A 33 -4.32 -11.37 13.32
N SER A 34 -3.82 -11.26 14.54
CA SER A 34 -4.69 -11.03 15.70
C SER A 34 -5.28 -9.62 15.72
N LYS A 35 -4.55 -8.65 15.16
CA LYS A 35 -4.96 -7.24 15.12
C LYS A 35 -5.42 -6.80 13.74
N ASP A 36 -5.27 -7.65 12.73
CA ASP A 36 -5.56 -7.33 11.34
C ASP A 36 -4.81 -6.09 10.87
N ILE A 37 -3.51 -6.05 11.17
CA ILE A 37 -2.63 -4.93 10.85
C ILE A 37 -1.46 -5.42 10.01
N LEU A 38 -1.26 -4.76 8.88
CA LEU A 38 -0.08 -4.94 8.04
C LEU A 38 0.85 -3.76 8.24
N THR A 39 2.13 -4.03 8.49
CA THR A 39 3.15 -3.00 8.60
C THR A 39 4.19 -3.20 7.51
N LEU A 40 4.47 -2.15 6.75
CA LEU A 40 5.55 -2.14 5.76
C LEU A 40 6.61 -1.15 6.22
N ARG A 41 7.86 -1.60 6.17
CA ARG A 41 9.02 -0.72 6.33
C ARG A 41 9.62 -0.47 4.96
N ILE A 42 9.78 0.79 4.63
CA ILE A 42 10.21 1.24 3.31
C ILE A 42 11.37 2.20 3.49
N TYR A 43 12.40 2.06 2.68
CA TYR A 43 13.56 2.93 2.73
C TYR A 43 13.90 3.48 1.36
N ASN A 44 14.06 4.79 1.26
CA ASN A 44 14.56 5.43 0.05
C ASN A 44 16.05 5.71 0.23
N PRO A 45 16.93 5.00 -0.52
CA PRO A 45 18.39 5.18 -0.34
C PRO A 45 18.92 6.50 -0.88
N ILE A 46 18.19 7.15 -1.78
CA ILE A 46 18.62 8.41 -2.38
C ILE A 46 18.39 9.55 -1.40
N ASP A 47 17.16 9.67 -0.90
CA ASP A 47 16.75 10.73 0.03
C ASP A 47 17.05 10.38 1.49
N ARG A 48 17.42 9.13 1.76
CA ARG A 48 17.70 8.61 3.10
C ARG A 48 16.55 8.79 4.06
N VAL A 49 15.35 8.49 3.58
CA VAL A 49 14.12 8.56 4.39
C VAL A 49 13.58 7.16 4.60
N HIS A 50 13.22 6.86 5.83
CA HIS A 50 12.50 5.65 6.17
C HIS A 50 11.02 5.98 6.33
N TYR A 51 10.17 5.13 5.78
CA TYR A 51 8.74 5.21 5.98
C TYR A 51 8.27 3.95 6.68
N GLN A 52 7.39 4.12 7.65
CA GLN A 52 6.64 3.01 8.21
C GLN A 52 5.18 3.20 7.86
N MET A 53 4.63 2.28 7.09
CA MET A 53 3.23 2.31 6.69
C MET A 53 2.48 1.24 7.48
N THR A 54 1.43 1.66 8.17
CA THR A 54 0.58 0.77 8.95
C THR A 54 -0.82 0.75 8.35
N PHE A 55 -1.24 -0.42 7.90
CA PHE A 55 -2.53 -0.65 7.24
C PHE A 55 -3.45 -1.34 8.23
N ALA A 56 -4.55 -0.70 8.59
CA ALA A 56 -5.51 -1.22 9.56
C ALA A 56 -6.88 -1.43 8.93
N GLY A 57 -7.62 -2.39 9.46
CA GLY A 57 -8.93 -2.75 8.93
C GLY A 57 -8.83 -3.29 7.53
N ILE A 58 -7.95 -4.26 7.32
CA ILE A 58 -7.70 -4.84 6.01
C ILE A 58 -8.91 -5.66 5.58
N ARG A 59 -9.45 -5.32 4.42
CA ARG A 59 -10.58 -6.03 3.81
C ARG A 59 -10.13 -7.04 2.79
N MET A 60 -9.01 -6.75 2.12
CA MET A 60 -8.44 -7.66 1.14
C MET A 60 -6.96 -7.36 0.97
N MET A 61 -6.17 -8.41 0.82
CA MET A 61 -4.77 -8.34 0.41
C MET A 61 -4.57 -9.33 -0.72
N LEU A 62 -3.97 -8.86 -1.82
CA LEU A 62 -3.66 -9.72 -2.96
C LEU A 62 -2.24 -9.46 -3.41
N PHE A 63 -1.42 -10.48 -3.37
CA PHE A 63 -0.06 -10.41 -3.87
C PHE A 63 0.03 -11.16 -5.20
N ILE A 64 0.44 -10.45 -6.25
CA ILE A 64 0.64 -11.03 -7.57
C ILE A 64 2.13 -11.08 -7.84
N ASN A 65 2.64 -12.29 -8.04
CA ASN A 65 4.07 -12.52 -8.25
C ASN A 65 4.36 -12.50 -9.75
N GLY A 66 5.12 -11.51 -10.18
CA GLY A 66 5.45 -11.31 -11.59
C GLY A 66 6.63 -12.09 -12.09
N TYR A 67 7.56 -12.42 -11.26
CA TYR A 67 8.88 -13.07 -11.43
C TYR A 67 9.71 -12.82 -12.69
N LYS A 68 9.19 -12.15 -13.66
CA LYS A 68 9.89 -11.99 -14.96
C LYS A 68 11.19 -11.20 -14.84
N TRP A 69 11.29 -10.37 -13.85
CA TRP A 69 12.39 -9.43 -13.67
C TRP A 69 13.21 -9.69 -12.40
N GLY A 70 13.01 -10.84 -11.76
CA GLY A 70 13.75 -11.23 -10.56
C GLY A 70 13.10 -10.80 -9.26
N ASN A 71 13.89 -10.65 -8.20
CA ASN A 71 13.42 -10.42 -6.83
C ASN A 71 13.59 -8.98 -6.36
N ASP A 72 13.45 -8.02 -7.26
CA ASP A 72 13.62 -6.61 -6.92
C ASP A 72 12.40 -6.09 -6.16
N ASN A 73 12.59 -5.70 -4.90
CA ASN A 73 11.54 -5.16 -4.04
C ASN A 73 11.45 -3.63 -4.12
N SER A 74 12.11 -3.02 -5.11
CA SER A 74 12.00 -1.59 -5.33
C SER A 74 10.60 -1.25 -5.87
N ILE A 75 10.02 -0.20 -5.33
CA ILE A 75 8.67 0.25 -5.70
C ILE A 75 8.78 1.12 -6.95
N SER A 76 8.15 0.71 -8.03
CA SER A 76 8.06 1.55 -9.23
C SER A 76 6.93 2.56 -9.10
N SER A 77 5.81 2.16 -8.48
CA SER A 77 4.71 3.08 -8.20
C SER A 77 3.87 2.60 -7.03
N LEU A 78 3.27 3.57 -6.34
CA LEU A 78 2.23 3.32 -5.35
C LEU A 78 1.07 4.24 -5.71
N THR A 79 -0.06 3.64 -6.05
CA THR A 79 -1.24 4.39 -6.51
C THR A 79 -2.43 4.14 -5.61
N VAL A 80 -3.28 5.17 -5.51
CA VAL A 80 -4.59 5.06 -4.87
C VAL A 80 -5.59 4.85 -6.00
N GLU A 81 -6.13 3.66 -6.08
CA GLU A 81 -7.06 3.29 -7.16
C GLU A 81 -8.49 3.65 -6.78
N GLU A 82 -9.24 4.13 -7.76
CA GLU A 82 -10.66 4.42 -7.58
C GLU A 82 -11.55 3.37 -8.20
N ASN A 83 -11.03 2.67 -9.23
CA ASN A 83 -11.76 1.63 -9.92
C ASN A 83 -11.47 0.27 -9.29
N CYS A 84 -12.44 -0.25 -8.59
CA CYS A 84 -12.34 -1.54 -7.91
C CYS A 84 -12.84 -2.72 -8.76
N GLU A 85 -12.98 -2.54 -10.07
CA GLU A 85 -13.48 -3.60 -10.96
C GLU A 85 -12.66 -4.89 -10.86
N LYS A 86 -11.32 -4.77 -10.74
CA LYS A 86 -10.45 -5.93 -10.63
C LYS A 86 -10.71 -6.76 -9.38
N ILE A 87 -11.22 -6.14 -8.33
CA ILE A 87 -11.46 -6.82 -7.06
C ILE A 87 -12.93 -7.10 -6.79
N LYS A 88 -13.84 -6.57 -7.61
CA LYS A 88 -15.28 -6.85 -7.45
C LYS A 88 -15.57 -8.36 -7.50
N ALA A 89 -14.87 -9.08 -8.34
CA ALA A 89 -15.03 -10.52 -8.47
C ALA A 89 -14.54 -11.29 -7.24
N LEU A 90 -13.73 -10.66 -6.39
CA LEU A 90 -13.19 -11.25 -5.17
C LEU A 90 -14.02 -10.92 -3.93
N TYR A 91 -15.04 -10.07 -4.10
CA TYR A 91 -15.93 -9.68 -3.01
C TYR A 91 -16.88 -10.81 -2.65
N GLU A 92 -16.96 -11.07 -1.35
CA GLU A 92 -17.99 -11.98 -0.85
C GLU A 92 -19.33 -11.26 -0.78
N PRO A 93 -20.43 -11.98 -1.05
CA PRO A 93 -21.76 -11.41 -0.86
C PRO A 93 -21.92 -10.91 0.58
N GLY A 94 -22.42 -9.69 0.74
CA GLY A 94 -22.62 -9.09 2.06
C GLY A 94 -21.52 -8.16 2.52
N MET A 95 -20.41 -8.07 1.77
CA MET A 95 -19.39 -7.05 2.07
C MET A 95 -19.90 -5.67 1.70
N ASP A 96 -19.43 -4.67 2.45
CA ASP A 96 -19.70 -3.27 2.13
C ASP A 96 -19.13 -2.91 0.76
N SER A 97 -19.69 -1.86 0.16
CA SER A 97 -19.23 -1.39 -1.14
C SER A 97 -17.73 -1.05 -1.11
N PRO A 98 -16.94 -1.50 -2.13
CA PRO A 98 -15.53 -1.15 -2.23
C PRO A 98 -15.27 0.36 -2.28
N LYS A 99 -16.26 1.14 -2.64
CA LYS A 99 -16.14 2.61 -2.72
C LYS A 99 -15.94 3.28 -1.36
N LYS A 100 -16.14 2.54 -0.25
CA LYS A 100 -15.97 3.08 1.10
C LYS A 100 -14.58 2.85 1.68
N TYR A 101 -13.69 2.19 0.95
CA TYR A 101 -12.38 1.80 1.44
C TYR A 101 -11.28 2.38 0.58
N LEU A 102 -10.10 2.52 1.18
CA LEU A 102 -8.90 2.83 0.40
C LEU A 102 -8.47 1.59 -0.37
N TYR A 103 -8.13 1.78 -1.63
CA TYR A 103 -7.56 0.73 -2.46
C TYR A 103 -6.19 1.18 -2.95
N LEU A 104 -5.14 0.52 -2.46
CA LEU A 104 -3.76 0.84 -2.78
C LEU A 104 -3.13 -0.27 -3.60
N VAL A 105 -2.35 0.12 -4.60
CA VAL A 105 -1.61 -0.82 -5.43
C VAL A 105 -0.15 -0.42 -5.46
N PHE A 106 0.70 -1.30 -4.94
CA PHE A 106 2.15 -1.19 -5.10
C PHE A 106 2.54 -1.98 -6.34
N GLN A 107 3.24 -1.33 -7.26
CA GLN A 107 3.88 -2.01 -8.38
C GLN A 107 5.38 -1.95 -8.17
N MET A 108 6.03 -3.09 -8.32
CA MET A 108 7.47 -3.22 -8.12
C MET A 108 8.18 -3.42 -9.44
N PHE A 109 9.45 -3.03 -9.49
CA PHE A 109 10.24 -3.19 -10.71
C PHE A 109 10.39 -4.65 -11.15
N SER A 110 10.26 -5.59 -10.21
CA SER A 110 10.24 -7.03 -10.51
C SER A 110 9.02 -7.49 -11.27
N GLY A 111 7.99 -6.64 -11.38
CA GLY A 111 6.70 -7.02 -11.92
C GLY A 111 5.72 -7.52 -10.87
N ASN A 112 6.15 -7.64 -9.61
CA ASN A 112 5.25 -8.00 -8.51
C ASN A 112 4.28 -6.86 -8.23
N GLU A 113 3.07 -7.22 -7.77
CA GLU A 113 2.06 -6.26 -7.37
C GLU A 113 1.50 -6.65 -6.01
N LEU A 114 1.27 -5.65 -5.16
CA LEU A 114 0.60 -5.84 -3.89
C LEU A 114 -0.62 -4.93 -3.86
N HIS A 115 -1.80 -5.53 -3.78
CA HIS A 115 -3.09 -4.85 -3.72
C HIS A 115 -3.63 -4.93 -2.31
N ILE A 116 -4.03 -3.80 -1.74
CA ILE A 116 -4.56 -3.75 -0.39
C ILE A 116 -5.83 -2.90 -0.39
N LEU A 117 -6.91 -3.48 0.12
CA LEU A 117 -8.16 -2.77 0.39
C LEU A 117 -8.30 -2.67 1.89
N LEU A 118 -8.45 -1.46 2.42
CA LEU A 118 -8.34 -1.23 3.86
C LEU A 118 -9.18 -0.03 4.33
N ASP A 119 -9.38 0.05 5.65
CA ASP A 119 -10.07 1.17 6.27
C ASP A 119 -9.17 2.38 6.48
N GLU A 120 -7.98 2.17 7.03
CA GLU A 120 -7.14 3.27 7.49
C GLU A 120 -5.66 2.98 7.28
N LEU A 121 -4.94 4.01 6.81
CA LEU A 121 -3.50 3.96 6.58
C LEU A 121 -2.82 5.04 7.41
N SER A 122 -1.77 4.65 8.14
CA SER A 122 -0.89 5.60 8.83
C SER A 122 0.49 5.54 8.21
N ILE A 123 1.09 6.71 8.01
CA ILE A 123 2.45 6.80 7.46
C ILE A 123 3.30 7.64 8.39
N GLU A 124 4.43 7.09 8.80
CA GLU A 124 5.41 7.75 9.64
C GLU A 124 6.73 7.86 8.90
N GLU A 125 7.32 9.04 8.89
CA GLU A 125 8.59 9.30 8.25
C GLU A 125 9.69 9.47 9.30
N LYS A 126 10.88 8.92 9.00
CA LYS A 126 12.06 9.13 9.82
C LYS A 126 13.26 9.39 8.92
N GLU A 127 13.84 10.56 9.05
CA GLU A 127 15.09 10.87 8.38
C GLU A 127 16.26 10.26 9.15
N LYS A 128 17.24 9.82 8.43
CA LYS A 128 18.49 9.36 9.03
C LYS A 128 19.46 10.50 9.19
#